data_f5c5babb57fafbf88fbb4d5443db8494
#
_entry.id   f5c5babb57fafbf88fbb4d5443db8494
#
_cell.length_a   1.000
_cell.length_b   1.000
_cell.length_c   1.000
_cell.angle_alpha   90.00
_cell.angle_beta   90.00
_cell.angle_gamma   90.00
#
_symmetry.space_group_name_H-M   'P 1'
#
loop_
_entity.id
_entity.type
_entity.pdbx_description
1 polymer ?
#
loop_
_entity_poly.entity_id
_entity_poly.type
_entity_poly.pdbx_seq_one_letter_code
_entity_poly.pdbx_strand_id
1 'polypeptide(L)'
;ERYDQNLNQGSMIVTQEGKNGLERVSQNVKSVNGTITYVDPVGKEVIQNSVPKIINIGTKYVPTVGSTSSWFWPTNPGYTISSYYGYRLQVFGEGNFHSGLDIAGTGYGSNVYASNNGVIVVRKYAYDLGYHIIIDHNNGFFSVYGHMSGFSPKFSVGSTVSRGDVIGYVGSSGWATGPHLHYEIRTCAKYACVTNPLNLYR
;
A
#
# COMPACT_ATOMS: atom_id res chain seq x y z
N GLU A 1 18.32 -13.20 3.57
CA GLU A 1 17.93 -11.92 2.95
C GLU A 1 18.53 -11.82 1.55
N ARG A 2 17.83 -11.22 0.63
CA ARG A 2 18.29 -10.91 -0.74
C ARG A 2 17.93 -9.47 -1.06
N TYR A 3 18.84 -8.74 -1.72
CA TYR A 3 18.57 -7.38 -2.18
C TYR A 3 17.93 -7.41 -3.57
N ASP A 4 16.87 -6.63 -3.78
CA ASP A 4 16.11 -6.59 -5.01
C ASP A 4 16.00 -5.14 -5.52
N GLN A 5 16.59 -4.88 -6.68
CA GLN A 5 16.60 -3.56 -7.32
C GLN A 5 15.26 -3.18 -7.97
N ASN A 6 14.32 -4.11 -8.06
CA ASN A 6 12.97 -3.85 -8.58
C ASN A 6 11.99 -3.46 -7.45
N LEU A 7 12.34 -3.77 -6.20
CA LEU A 7 11.56 -3.39 -5.03
C LEU A 7 12.05 -2.04 -4.49
N ASN A 8 11.11 -1.20 -4.07
CA ASN A 8 11.43 0.10 -3.48
C ASN A 8 12.26 -0.05 -2.21
N GLN A 9 13.19 0.88 -2.00
CA GLN A 9 14.01 0.93 -0.80
C GLN A 9 13.14 0.90 0.46
N GLY A 10 13.48 0.00 1.39
CA GLY A 10 12.70 -0.20 2.62
C GLY A 10 11.52 -1.18 2.50
N SER A 11 11.15 -1.62 1.29
CA SER A 11 10.15 -2.67 1.11
C SER A 11 10.73 -4.05 1.43
N MET A 12 9.92 -4.93 2.04
CA MET A 12 10.28 -6.32 2.32
C MET A 12 9.19 -7.25 1.83
N ILE A 13 9.55 -8.25 1.04
CA ILE A 13 8.64 -9.28 0.54
C ILE A 13 9.19 -10.65 0.89
N VAL A 14 8.37 -11.47 1.54
CA VAL A 14 8.68 -12.88 1.78
C VAL A 14 8.45 -13.64 0.49
N THR A 15 9.53 -14.14 -0.12
CA THR A 15 9.47 -14.91 -1.37
C THR A 15 9.50 -16.42 -1.14
N GLN A 16 9.89 -16.83 0.06
CA GLN A 16 9.85 -18.22 0.51
C GLN A 16 9.61 -18.26 2.01
N GLU A 17 8.58 -18.97 2.43
CA GLU A 17 8.38 -19.25 3.85
C GLU A 17 9.34 -20.34 4.33
N GLY A 18 9.91 -20.15 5.52
CA GLY A 18 10.76 -21.12 6.17
C GLY A 18 9.95 -22.30 6.72
N LYS A 19 10.56 -23.47 6.75
CA LYS A 19 10.03 -24.66 7.45
C LYS A 19 11.10 -25.21 8.36
N ASN A 20 10.72 -25.57 9.57
CA ASN A 20 11.64 -26.24 10.48
C ASN A 20 11.99 -27.64 9.95
N GLY A 21 13.25 -28.02 10.11
CA GLY A 21 13.68 -29.39 9.91
C GLY A 21 13.18 -30.30 11.05
N LEU A 22 13.19 -31.58 10.80
CA LEU A 22 12.89 -32.61 11.80
C LEU A 22 14.07 -33.55 11.89
N GLU A 23 14.58 -33.76 13.10
CA GLU A 23 15.67 -34.66 13.40
C GLU A 23 15.18 -35.71 14.40
N ARG A 24 15.48 -36.99 14.12
CA ARG A 24 15.28 -38.08 15.07
C ARG A 24 16.56 -38.26 15.85
N VAL A 25 16.49 -38.19 17.18
CA VAL A 25 17.60 -38.48 18.07
C VAL A 25 17.31 -39.81 18.79
N SER A 26 18.18 -40.77 18.60
CA SER A 26 18.14 -42.06 19.33
C SER A 26 19.05 -41.96 20.54
N GLN A 27 18.55 -42.40 21.70
CA GLN A 27 19.27 -42.33 22.97
C GLN A 27 19.13 -43.64 23.73
N ASN A 28 20.23 -44.10 24.35
CA ASN A 28 20.17 -45.12 25.38
C ASN A 28 19.90 -44.51 26.74
N VAL A 29 18.85 -44.97 27.41
CA VAL A 29 18.42 -44.42 28.69
C VAL A 29 18.59 -45.51 29.76
N LYS A 30 19.33 -45.22 30.84
CA LYS A 30 19.38 -46.05 32.03
C LYS A 30 18.46 -45.44 33.09
N SER A 31 17.62 -46.26 33.67
CA SER A 31 16.76 -45.86 34.79
C SER A 31 16.90 -46.84 35.97
N VAL A 32 16.78 -46.30 37.19
CA VAL A 32 16.72 -47.03 38.43
C VAL A 32 15.44 -46.65 39.16
N ASN A 33 14.60 -47.62 39.49
CA ASN A 33 13.30 -47.38 40.14
C ASN A 33 12.42 -46.34 39.42
N GLY A 34 12.42 -46.34 38.07
CA GLY A 34 11.65 -45.38 37.24
C GLY A 34 12.27 -43.98 37.09
N THR A 35 13.39 -43.72 37.75
CA THR A 35 14.13 -42.46 37.60
C THR A 35 15.24 -42.59 36.56
N ILE A 36 15.27 -41.71 35.55
CA ILE A 36 16.34 -41.70 34.55
C ILE A 36 17.65 -41.26 35.23
N THR A 37 18.66 -42.10 35.16
CA THR A 37 19.97 -41.85 35.79
C THR A 37 21.07 -41.56 34.80
N TYR A 38 20.87 -41.90 33.52
CA TYR A 38 21.85 -41.66 32.46
C TYR A 38 21.18 -41.65 31.08
N VAL A 39 21.61 -40.75 30.19
CA VAL A 39 21.17 -40.66 28.80
C VAL A 39 22.41 -40.56 27.91
N ASP A 40 22.55 -41.51 26.98
CA ASP A 40 23.64 -41.55 26.02
C ASP A 40 23.08 -41.42 24.61
N PRO A 41 23.38 -40.33 23.87
CA PRO A 41 22.95 -40.19 22.49
C PRO A 41 23.69 -41.18 21.59
N VAL A 42 22.93 -42.04 20.90
CA VAL A 42 23.48 -43.12 20.05
C VAL A 42 23.53 -42.71 18.59
N GLY A 43 22.64 -41.84 18.15
CA GLY A 43 22.60 -41.42 16.77
C GLY A 43 21.60 -40.30 16.49
N LYS A 44 21.83 -39.63 15.39
CA LYS A 44 20.94 -38.61 14.83
C LYS A 44 20.65 -38.90 13.38
N GLU A 45 19.39 -38.80 13.01
CA GLU A 45 18.90 -38.95 11.64
C GLU A 45 18.07 -37.74 11.25
N VAL A 46 18.43 -37.06 10.18
CA VAL A 46 17.62 -35.95 9.63
C VAL A 46 16.43 -36.55 8.88
N ILE A 47 15.23 -36.42 9.42
CA ILE A 47 13.98 -36.88 8.81
C ILE A 47 13.51 -35.89 7.74
N GLN A 48 13.70 -34.61 8.01
CA GLN A 48 13.30 -33.50 7.09
C GLN A 48 14.30 -32.38 7.23
N ASN A 49 14.85 -31.95 6.10
CA ASN A 49 15.70 -30.75 6.07
C ASN A 49 14.89 -29.48 6.35
N SER A 50 15.49 -28.53 7.05
CA SER A 50 14.93 -27.18 7.19
C SER A 50 14.91 -26.45 5.84
N VAL A 51 13.88 -25.66 5.63
CA VAL A 51 13.80 -24.74 4.49
C VAL A 51 13.99 -23.33 5.01
N PRO A 52 14.97 -22.56 4.53
CA PRO A 52 15.18 -21.19 4.98
C PRO A 52 14.06 -20.26 4.52
N LYS A 53 13.67 -19.33 5.38
CA LYS A 53 12.83 -18.20 4.98
C LYS A 53 13.66 -17.24 4.15
N ILE A 54 13.14 -16.84 2.97
CA ILE A 54 13.79 -15.86 2.10
C ILE A 54 12.95 -14.58 2.09
N ILE A 55 13.61 -13.47 2.43
CA ILE A 55 13.02 -12.13 2.40
C ILE A 55 13.80 -11.32 1.38
N ASN A 56 13.10 -10.76 0.39
CA ASN A 56 13.68 -9.78 -0.54
C ASN A 56 13.52 -8.39 0.06
N ILE A 57 14.64 -7.66 0.11
CA ILE A 57 14.73 -6.28 0.61
C ILE A 57 14.90 -5.35 -0.59
N GLY A 58 13.98 -4.40 -0.74
CA GLY A 58 14.00 -3.44 -1.82
C GLY A 58 15.15 -2.45 -1.70
N THR A 59 15.84 -2.21 -2.80
CA THR A 59 16.95 -1.24 -2.92
C THR A 59 16.71 -0.18 -3.99
N LYS A 60 15.57 -0.24 -4.71
CA LYS A 60 15.23 0.74 -5.73
C LYS A 60 15.03 2.11 -5.09
N TYR A 61 15.90 3.04 -5.42
CA TYR A 61 15.74 4.42 -4.99
C TYR A 61 14.50 5.04 -5.65
N VAL A 62 13.65 5.64 -4.84
CA VAL A 62 12.52 6.44 -5.30
C VAL A 62 12.76 7.87 -4.82
N PRO A 63 12.72 8.87 -5.71
CA PRO A 63 12.86 10.25 -5.30
C PRO A 63 11.84 10.58 -4.22
N THR A 64 12.30 11.09 -3.09
CA THR A 64 11.40 11.60 -2.06
C THR A 64 10.69 12.86 -2.54
N VAL A 65 9.50 13.08 -2.02
CA VAL A 65 8.81 14.36 -2.20
C VAL A 65 9.63 15.44 -1.49
N GLY A 66 9.80 16.56 -2.15
CA GLY A 66 10.43 17.73 -1.55
C GLY A 66 9.53 18.39 -0.49
N SER A 67 9.50 19.73 -0.48
CA SER A 67 8.61 20.53 0.36
C SER A 67 7.12 20.23 0.05
N THR A 68 6.25 20.31 1.06
CA THR A 68 4.79 20.21 0.90
C THR A 68 4.25 21.25 -0.09
N SER A 69 4.87 22.41 -0.22
CA SER A 69 4.55 23.45 -1.20
C SER A 69 4.74 23.02 -2.66
N SER A 70 5.40 21.88 -2.89
CA SER A 70 5.59 21.32 -4.23
C SER A 70 4.48 20.36 -4.69
N TRP A 71 3.41 20.19 -3.93
CA TRP A 71 2.30 19.31 -4.31
C TRP A 71 1.50 19.87 -5.49
N PHE A 72 1.20 18.99 -6.46
CA PHE A 72 0.43 19.30 -7.65
C PHE A 72 -1.05 18.96 -7.42
N TRP A 73 -1.96 19.84 -7.85
CA TRP A 73 -3.38 19.55 -7.72
C TRP A 73 -3.78 18.37 -8.62
N PRO A 74 -4.59 17.41 -8.11
CA PRO A 74 -4.77 16.11 -8.78
C PRO A 74 -5.74 16.14 -9.98
N THR A 75 -6.36 17.28 -10.29
CA THR A 75 -7.34 17.41 -11.40
C THR A 75 -7.03 18.62 -12.28
N ASN A 76 -7.69 18.67 -13.44
CA ASN A 76 -7.66 19.86 -14.32
C ASN A 76 -8.24 21.09 -13.62
N PRO A 77 -7.90 22.31 -14.05
CA PRO A 77 -8.61 23.53 -13.68
C PRO A 77 -10.11 23.46 -13.99
N GLY A 78 -10.90 24.32 -13.32
CA GLY A 78 -12.36 24.33 -13.44
C GLY A 78 -13.08 23.37 -12.49
N TYR A 79 -12.37 22.82 -11.52
CA TYR A 79 -12.93 21.96 -10.48
C TYR A 79 -13.70 22.74 -9.41
N THR A 80 -14.54 21.99 -8.68
CA THR A 80 -15.15 22.42 -7.42
C THR A 80 -14.92 21.33 -6.37
N ILE A 81 -14.70 21.70 -5.11
CA ILE A 81 -14.70 20.73 -4.00
C ILE A 81 -16.15 20.52 -3.60
N SER A 82 -16.73 19.38 -3.99
CA SER A 82 -18.11 19.02 -3.69
C SER A 82 -18.31 18.46 -2.30
N SER A 83 -17.24 17.92 -1.68
CA SER A 83 -17.24 17.46 -0.29
C SER A 83 -15.85 17.59 0.33
N TYR A 84 -15.80 18.15 1.53
CA TYR A 84 -14.55 18.40 2.27
C TYR A 84 -14.21 17.22 3.20
N TYR A 85 -12.93 17.11 3.53
CA TYR A 85 -12.41 16.21 4.57
C TYR A 85 -13.00 16.56 5.94
N GLY A 86 -13.36 15.53 6.70
CA GLY A 86 -13.84 15.65 8.08
C GLY A 86 -15.26 15.18 8.28
N TYR A 87 -15.84 15.52 9.43
CA TYR A 87 -17.23 15.18 9.73
C TYR A 87 -18.20 15.97 8.84
N ARG A 88 -19.17 15.27 8.27
CA ARG A 88 -20.21 15.83 7.40
C ARG A 88 -21.58 15.28 7.75
N LEU A 89 -22.62 15.95 7.26
CA LEU A 89 -23.98 15.40 7.32
C LEU A 89 -24.02 14.05 6.61
N GLN A 90 -24.74 13.10 7.18
CA GLN A 90 -24.82 11.73 6.72
C GLN A 90 -25.24 11.67 5.23
N VAL A 91 -24.44 10.98 4.42
CA VAL A 91 -24.72 10.66 3.01
C VAL A 91 -24.86 9.16 2.90
N PHE A 92 -25.97 8.66 2.40
CA PHE A 92 -26.29 7.22 2.22
C PHE A 92 -26.30 6.34 3.47
N GLY A 93 -26.54 6.89 4.64
CA GLY A 93 -26.58 6.12 5.88
C GLY A 93 -25.21 5.67 6.41
N GLU A 94 -24.13 6.03 5.73
CA GLU A 94 -22.76 5.73 6.12
C GLU A 94 -22.19 6.78 7.10
N GLY A 95 -21.08 6.44 7.74
CA GLY A 95 -20.49 7.28 8.79
C GLY A 95 -20.25 8.72 8.37
N ASN A 96 -20.36 9.63 9.35
CA ASN A 96 -20.28 11.09 9.16
C ASN A 96 -18.88 11.59 8.77
N PHE A 97 -17.86 10.74 8.73
CA PHE A 97 -16.48 11.15 8.50
C PHE A 97 -16.05 10.87 7.06
N HIS A 98 -15.65 11.94 6.36
CA HIS A 98 -15.09 11.88 5.01
C HIS A 98 -13.55 11.88 5.06
N SER A 99 -12.92 10.84 4.55
CA SER A 99 -11.48 10.60 4.62
C SER A 99 -10.63 11.46 3.69
N GLY A 100 -11.26 12.19 2.76
CA GLY A 100 -10.57 12.96 1.74
C GLY A 100 -11.33 14.19 1.25
N LEU A 101 -11.07 14.55 0.02
CA LEU A 101 -11.80 15.59 -0.73
C LEU A 101 -12.51 14.92 -1.91
N ASP A 102 -13.77 15.30 -2.16
CA ASP A 102 -14.42 14.99 -3.42
C ASP A 102 -14.30 16.19 -4.36
N ILE A 103 -13.60 15.99 -5.47
CA ILE A 103 -13.27 17.03 -6.45
C ILE A 103 -14.07 16.77 -7.72
N ALA A 104 -15.09 17.60 -7.95
CA ALA A 104 -16.01 17.54 -9.08
C ALA A 104 -15.76 18.69 -10.09
N GLY A 105 -16.60 18.76 -11.13
CA GLY A 105 -16.63 19.89 -12.09
C GLY A 105 -15.74 19.71 -13.31
N THR A 106 -14.73 18.85 -13.26
CA THR A 106 -13.82 18.65 -14.41
C THR A 106 -14.37 17.71 -15.49
N GLY A 107 -15.47 16.99 -15.19
CA GLY A 107 -16.14 16.08 -16.11
C GLY A 107 -15.58 14.64 -16.08
N TYR A 108 -16.46 13.69 -16.48
CA TYR A 108 -16.10 12.28 -16.62
C TYR A 108 -15.00 12.10 -17.68
N GLY A 109 -13.98 11.28 -17.38
CA GLY A 109 -12.87 11.02 -18.29
C GLY A 109 -11.77 12.09 -18.30
N SER A 110 -11.90 13.18 -17.54
CA SER A 110 -10.82 14.17 -17.40
C SER A 110 -9.62 13.59 -16.66
N ASN A 111 -8.43 14.15 -16.90
CA ASN A 111 -7.19 13.63 -16.35
C ASN A 111 -7.14 13.67 -14.82
N VAL A 112 -6.59 12.61 -14.23
CA VAL A 112 -6.15 12.53 -12.83
C VAL A 112 -4.63 12.53 -12.81
N TYR A 113 -4.04 13.41 -12.03
CA TYR A 113 -2.60 13.62 -11.98
C TYR A 113 -2.01 13.12 -10.67
N ALA A 114 -0.79 12.56 -10.73
CA ALA A 114 0.01 12.30 -9.55
C ALA A 114 0.35 13.60 -8.83
N SER A 115 -0.06 13.75 -7.59
CA SER A 115 0.13 14.99 -6.82
C SER A 115 1.60 15.25 -6.47
N ASN A 116 2.42 14.21 -6.45
CA ASN A 116 3.87 14.35 -6.29
C ASN A 116 4.60 13.10 -6.80
N ASN A 117 5.96 13.17 -6.80
CA ASN A 117 6.79 12.02 -7.14
C ASN A 117 6.50 10.85 -6.19
N GLY A 118 6.61 9.62 -6.68
CA GLY A 118 6.40 8.44 -5.85
C GLY A 118 6.33 7.15 -6.66
N VAL A 119 5.84 6.10 -6.01
CA VAL A 119 5.63 4.78 -6.62
C VAL A 119 4.19 4.36 -6.44
N ILE A 120 3.58 3.85 -7.48
CA ILE A 120 2.25 3.24 -7.42
C ILE A 120 2.35 1.94 -6.63
N VAL A 121 1.73 1.91 -5.44
CA VAL A 121 1.70 0.73 -4.57
C VAL A 121 0.38 -0.04 -4.65
N VAL A 122 -0.69 0.64 -5.09
CA VAL A 122 -2.00 0.02 -5.35
C VAL A 122 -2.56 0.56 -6.67
N ARG A 123 -3.14 -0.34 -7.48
CA ARG A 123 -3.87 -0.03 -8.72
C ARG A 123 -4.88 -1.15 -8.94
N LYS A 124 -6.10 -0.96 -8.49
CA LYS A 124 -7.14 -2.00 -8.54
C LYS A 124 -8.54 -1.40 -8.45
N TYR A 125 -9.56 -2.27 -8.55
CA TYR A 125 -10.94 -1.96 -8.20
C TYR A 125 -11.24 -2.42 -6.77
N ALA A 126 -12.00 -1.61 -6.02
CA ALA A 126 -12.61 -1.97 -4.73
C ALA A 126 -14.07 -1.50 -4.71
N TYR A 127 -14.88 -2.12 -3.85
CA TYR A 127 -16.33 -1.85 -3.81
C TYR A 127 -16.64 -0.40 -3.40
N ASP A 128 -15.89 0.14 -2.46
CA ASP A 128 -16.01 1.50 -1.94
C ASP A 128 -15.36 2.55 -2.85
N LEU A 129 -14.05 2.48 -3.03
CA LEU A 129 -13.25 3.46 -3.80
C LEU A 129 -13.37 3.29 -5.33
N GLY A 130 -14.02 2.24 -5.82
CA GLY A 130 -14.06 1.94 -7.24
C GLY A 130 -12.66 1.64 -7.81
N TYR A 131 -12.42 2.04 -9.05
CA TYR A 131 -11.07 2.06 -9.62
C TYR A 131 -10.24 3.09 -8.87
N HIS A 132 -9.15 2.64 -8.24
CA HIS A 132 -8.32 3.51 -7.42
C HIS A 132 -6.83 3.22 -7.54
N ILE A 133 -6.04 4.26 -7.31
CA ILE A 133 -4.58 4.23 -7.22
C ILE A 133 -4.16 4.74 -5.84
N ILE A 134 -3.11 4.12 -5.28
CA ILE A 134 -2.38 4.65 -4.13
C ILE A 134 -0.92 4.83 -4.53
N ILE A 135 -0.38 6.02 -4.28
CA ILE A 135 1.03 6.35 -4.51
C ILE A 135 1.71 6.52 -3.16
N ASP A 136 2.81 5.81 -2.95
CA ASP A 136 3.76 6.04 -1.86
C ASP A 136 4.77 7.10 -2.30
N HIS A 137 4.85 8.20 -1.57
CA HIS A 137 5.76 9.31 -1.86
C HIS A 137 7.13 9.16 -1.19
N ASN A 138 7.35 8.04 -0.49
CA ASN A 138 8.62 7.69 0.16
C ASN A 138 9.14 8.73 1.17
N ASN A 139 8.23 9.47 1.78
CA ASN A 139 8.50 10.51 2.80
C ASN A 139 7.50 10.46 3.97
N GLY A 140 6.79 9.34 4.12
CA GLY A 140 5.73 9.16 5.12
C GLY A 140 4.35 9.61 4.67
N PHE A 141 4.18 10.07 3.41
CA PHE A 141 2.89 10.39 2.83
C PHE A 141 2.50 9.42 1.71
N PHE A 142 1.21 9.15 1.64
CA PHE A 142 0.56 8.40 0.57
C PHE A 142 -0.59 9.25 0.01
N SER A 143 -0.77 9.26 -1.31
CA SER A 143 -1.96 9.83 -1.94
C SER A 143 -2.86 8.75 -2.51
N VAL A 144 -4.17 8.92 -2.36
CA VAL A 144 -5.21 7.99 -2.85
C VAL A 144 -6.08 8.73 -3.85
N TYR A 145 -6.35 8.06 -4.96
CA TYR A 145 -7.18 8.56 -6.06
C TYR A 145 -8.28 7.56 -6.32
N GLY A 146 -9.51 7.87 -5.91
CA GLY A 146 -10.68 6.99 -5.98
C GLY A 146 -11.70 7.41 -7.02
N HIS A 147 -12.70 6.56 -7.23
CA HIS A 147 -13.84 6.71 -8.14
C HIS A 147 -13.47 6.93 -9.61
N MET A 148 -12.26 6.51 -10.00
CA MET A 148 -11.76 6.69 -11.36
C MET A 148 -12.60 5.91 -12.38
N SER A 149 -12.62 6.36 -13.64
CA SER A 149 -13.23 5.60 -14.75
C SER A 149 -12.28 4.54 -15.31
N GLY A 150 -10.97 4.73 -15.08
CA GLY A 150 -9.92 3.83 -15.54
C GLY A 150 -8.55 4.40 -15.25
N PHE A 151 -7.55 3.62 -15.59
CA PHE A 151 -6.15 3.91 -15.32
C PHE A 151 -5.41 4.30 -16.60
N SER A 152 -4.40 5.15 -16.48
CA SER A 152 -3.44 5.37 -17.55
C SER A 152 -2.73 4.05 -17.92
N PRO A 153 -2.63 3.68 -19.21
CA PRO A 153 -1.92 2.48 -19.62
C PRO A 153 -0.39 2.58 -19.41
N LYS A 154 0.13 3.79 -19.19
CA LYS A 154 1.56 4.04 -19.01
C LYS A 154 2.12 3.43 -17.72
N PHE A 155 1.31 3.24 -16.70
CA PHE A 155 1.78 2.89 -15.36
C PHE A 155 1.10 1.63 -14.81
N SER A 156 1.86 0.84 -14.06
CA SER A 156 1.40 -0.33 -13.31
C SER A 156 1.83 -0.24 -11.85
N VAL A 157 1.42 -1.20 -11.01
CA VAL A 157 1.95 -1.32 -9.64
C VAL A 157 3.47 -1.49 -9.71
N GLY A 158 4.18 -0.76 -8.87
CA GLY A 158 5.65 -0.66 -8.86
C GLY A 158 6.23 0.39 -9.80
N SER A 159 5.44 1.02 -10.68
CA SER A 159 5.91 2.12 -11.53
C SER A 159 6.22 3.36 -10.70
N THR A 160 7.35 4.01 -11.01
CA THR A 160 7.65 5.36 -10.54
C THR A 160 6.85 6.37 -11.36
N VAL A 161 6.26 7.34 -10.68
CA VAL A 161 5.55 8.48 -11.27
C VAL A 161 6.19 9.79 -10.85
N SER A 162 6.14 10.76 -11.73
CA SER A 162 6.53 12.14 -11.45
C SER A 162 5.31 12.99 -11.12
N ARG A 163 5.50 14.03 -10.34
CA ARG A 163 4.48 15.06 -10.09
C ARG A 163 3.92 15.57 -11.40
N GLY A 164 2.57 15.53 -11.54
CA GLY A 164 1.87 15.96 -12.75
C GLY A 164 1.72 14.87 -13.83
N ASP A 165 2.24 13.68 -13.64
CA ASP A 165 1.97 12.54 -14.56
C ASP A 165 0.48 12.19 -14.54
N VAL A 166 -0.10 11.94 -15.72
CA VAL A 166 -1.48 11.44 -15.85
C VAL A 166 -1.52 9.98 -15.47
N ILE A 167 -2.11 9.67 -14.31
CA ILE A 167 -2.19 8.32 -13.75
C ILE A 167 -3.51 7.61 -14.08
N GLY A 168 -4.52 8.35 -14.51
CA GLY A 168 -5.83 7.83 -14.90
C GLY A 168 -6.85 8.93 -15.14
N TYR A 169 -8.13 8.60 -15.00
CA TYR A 169 -9.22 9.48 -15.45
C TYR A 169 -10.35 9.54 -14.43
N VAL A 170 -10.94 10.72 -14.25
CA VAL A 170 -12.10 10.96 -13.38
C VAL A 170 -13.27 10.08 -13.81
N GLY A 171 -13.93 9.47 -12.85
CA GLY A 171 -15.05 8.57 -13.08
C GLY A 171 -16.17 8.73 -12.07
N SER A 172 -16.97 7.67 -11.95
CA SER A 172 -18.05 7.51 -10.97
C SER A 172 -18.15 6.05 -10.55
N SER A 173 -17.01 5.37 -10.36
CA SER A 173 -16.97 3.95 -9.99
C SER A 173 -16.99 3.75 -8.48
N GLY A 174 -17.43 2.59 -8.01
CA GLY A 174 -17.59 2.32 -6.57
C GLY A 174 -18.77 3.09 -5.95
N TRP A 175 -18.60 3.59 -4.73
CA TRP A 175 -19.63 4.37 -4.03
C TRP A 175 -19.58 5.86 -4.42
N ALA A 176 -20.05 6.17 -5.61
CA ALA A 176 -20.09 7.52 -6.14
C ALA A 176 -21.48 7.87 -6.66
N THR A 177 -21.94 9.09 -6.40
CA THR A 177 -23.23 9.62 -6.87
C THR A 177 -23.17 10.31 -8.23
N GLY A 178 -21.97 10.56 -8.73
CA GLY A 178 -21.72 11.24 -10.00
C GLY A 178 -20.21 11.40 -10.24
N PRO A 179 -19.83 11.94 -11.41
CA PRO A 179 -18.42 12.08 -11.76
C PRO A 179 -17.65 13.02 -10.82
N HIS A 180 -16.69 12.45 -10.08
CA HIS A 180 -15.74 13.18 -9.24
C HIS A 180 -14.49 12.34 -8.98
N LEU A 181 -13.42 12.98 -8.50
CA LEU A 181 -12.26 12.34 -7.92
C LEU A 181 -12.39 12.38 -6.40
N HIS A 182 -12.37 11.21 -5.75
CA HIS A 182 -12.12 11.13 -4.32
C HIS A 182 -10.61 11.14 -4.08
N TYR A 183 -10.12 12.13 -3.33
CA TYR A 183 -8.69 12.36 -3.13
C TYR A 183 -8.33 12.38 -1.64
N GLU A 184 -7.42 11.48 -1.22
CA GLU A 184 -6.96 11.44 0.16
C GLU A 184 -5.45 11.63 0.25
N ILE A 185 -5.02 12.16 1.40
CA ILE A 185 -3.64 12.08 1.88
C ILE A 185 -3.62 11.24 3.15
N ARG A 186 -2.70 10.27 3.19
CA ARG A 186 -2.49 9.38 4.33
C ARG A 186 -1.04 9.49 4.82
N THR A 187 -0.85 9.28 6.12
CA THR A 187 0.48 9.17 6.75
C THR A 187 0.91 7.73 6.98
N CYS A 188 0.15 6.78 6.49
CA CYS A 188 0.48 5.35 6.39
C CYS A 188 -0.33 4.73 5.25
N ALA A 189 0.04 3.54 4.78
CA ALA A 189 -0.66 2.83 3.71
C ALA A 189 -2.09 2.36 4.09
N LYS A 190 -2.47 2.43 5.37
CA LYS A 190 -3.77 1.96 5.88
C LYS A 190 -4.81 3.07 5.87
N TYR A 191 -6.09 2.69 5.81
CA TYR A 191 -7.23 3.61 5.80
C TYR A 191 -7.31 4.55 7.02
N ALA A 192 -6.82 4.12 8.18
CA ALA A 192 -6.96 4.85 9.44
C ALA A 192 -6.04 6.09 9.62
N CYS A 193 -5.12 6.35 8.67
CA CYS A 193 -4.09 7.38 8.82
C CYS A 193 -4.34 8.59 7.90
N VAL A 194 -5.59 8.96 7.71
CA VAL A 194 -5.97 10.07 6.81
C VAL A 194 -5.71 11.44 7.44
N THR A 195 -5.34 12.42 6.62
CA THR A 195 -5.17 13.82 7.00
C THR A 195 -5.83 14.72 5.96
N ASN A 196 -6.16 15.96 6.35
CA ASN A 196 -6.80 16.89 5.42
C ASN A 196 -5.85 17.22 4.24
N PRO A 197 -6.21 16.84 2.99
CA PRO A 197 -5.35 17.08 1.84
C PRO A 197 -5.00 18.56 1.63
N LEU A 198 -5.89 19.49 1.99
CA LEU A 198 -5.66 20.93 1.83
C LEU A 198 -4.48 21.46 2.65
N ASN A 199 -4.03 20.72 3.68
CA ASN A 199 -2.85 21.13 4.45
C ASN A 199 -1.56 21.11 3.61
N LEU A 200 -1.53 20.40 2.47
CA LEU A 200 -0.38 20.29 1.58
C LEU A 200 -0.36 21.35 0.47
N TYR A 201 -1.41 22.17 0.34
CA TYR A 201 -1.59 23.18 -0.71
C TYR A 201 -1.63 24.63 -0.18
N ARG A 202 -1.09 24.83 1.02
CA ARG A 202 -1.00 26.15 1.68
C ARG A 202 0.32 26.84 1.38
#